data_d761f2bc9e123b0d5cf981041b12cad9
#
_entry.id   d761f2bc9e123b0d5cf981041b12cad9
#
_cell.length_a   1.000
_cell.length_b   1.000
_cell.length_c   1.000
_cell.angle_alpha   90.00
_cell.angle_beta   90.00
_cell.angle_gamma   90.00
#
_symmetry.space_group_name_H-M   'P 1'
#
loop_
_entity.id
_entity.type
_entity.pdbx_description
1 polymer ?
#
loop_
_entity_poly.entity_id
_entity_poly.type
_entity_poly.pdbx_seq_one_letter_code
_entity_poly.pdbx_strand_id
1 'polypeptide(L)'
;MQEFVSFGLQGALIRQLAWLPQGYDLVPEGTVMTAGRLRSVMLALEEAAGSYVLVKLGRHLALKEQAPVLTMLRYGGSPELIVERWRRLESYSHARGRTEFATTSRSLTLHRGTVRGQAPSRVENLLLHGFIVGLLEAIGVEGITSVILPSHGSAVTMVRNGKLVKVRDFAGRGLRWRISWQSFVPVSQGYPFMANMPGTAPSAVAGRPVVRKLVAMLENDVGRGWTIDDVARDMETSARTLQRRLQAANTRFSDLLRLTRVREACRLISGTDLSIGEIGYWCGFTDNAHFSRDFRRLVGMPPSVYREASLGHAGLTRA
;
A
#
# COMPACT_ATOMS: atom_id res chain seq x y z
N MET A 1 10.77 -8.91 -3.37
CA MET A 1 11.31 -9.42 -2.08
C MET A 1 11.79 -8.30 -1.18
N GLN A 2 12.66 -7.40 -1.62
CA GLN A 2 12.98 -6.20 -0.85
C GLN A 2 11.74 -5.36 -0.49
N GLU A 3 10.75 -5.30 -1.35
CA GLU A 3 9.47 -4.63 -1.09
C GLU A 3 8.75 -5.24 0.12
N PHE A 4 8.68 -6.56 0.21
CA PHE A 4 8.07 -7.25 1.36
C PHE A 4 8.92 -7.14 2.63
N VAL A 5 10.23 -7.10 2.50
CA VAL A 5 11.16 -6.95 3.63
C VAL A 5 11.09 -5.53 4.21
N SER A 6 11.03 -4.51 3.34
CA SER A 6 11.06 -3.10 3.75
C SER A 6 9.83 -2.63 4.54
N PHE A 7 8.71 -3.35 4.45
CA PHE A 7 7.43 -2.97 5.09
C PHE A 7 6.91 -3.99 6.11
N GLY A 8 7.78 -4.79 6.71
CA GLY A 8 7.35 -5.79 7.70
C GLY A 8 6.55 -6.96 7.13
N LEU A 9 6.33 -7.00 5.80
CA LEU A 9 5.61 -8.09 5.13
C LEU A 9 6.37 -9.41 5.13
N GLN A 10 7.66 -9.40 5.45
CA GLN A 10 8.45 -10.61 5.59
C GLN A 10 7.89 -11.53 6.68
N GLY A 11 7.57 -10.99 7.85
CA GLY A 11 6.95 -11.75 8.92
C GLY A 11 5.60 -12.33 8.53
N ALA A 12 4.78 -11.53 7.80
CA ALA A 12 3.53 -12.00 7.23
C ALA A 12 3.72 -13.16 6.26
N LEU A 13 4.69 -13.07 5.37
CA LEU A 13 5.02 -14.12 4.41
C LEU A 13 5.50 -15.40 5.11
N ILE A 14 6.34 -15.27 6.16
CA ILE A 14 6.83 -16.42 6.96
C ILE A 14 5.66 -17.11 7.66
N ARG A 15 4.76 -16.36 8.31
CA ARG A 15 3.54 -16.93 8.94
C ARG A 15 2.67 -17.68 7.95
N GLN A 16 2.56 -17.17 6.73
CA GLN A 16 1.76 -17.81 5.69
C GLN A 16 2.43 -19.06 5.09
N LEU A 17 3.75 -19.20 5.20
CA LEU A 17 4.45 -20.42 4.81
C LEU A 17 4.14 -21.58 5.78
N ALA A 18 3.78 -21.30 7.03
CA ALA A 18 3.47 -22.33 8.04
C ALA A 18 2.22 -23.17 7.72
N TRP A 19 1.32 -22.76 6.83
CA TRP A 19 0.15 -23.54 6.41
C TRP A 19 0.42 -24.52 5.25
N LEU A 20 1.62 -24.51 4.69
CA LEU A 20 1.99 -25.48 3.66
C LEU A 20 1.99 -26.90 4.22
N PRO A 21 1.67 -27.92 3.41
CA PRO A 21 1.60 -29.30 3.88
C PRO A 21 2.85 -29.72 4.67
N GLN A 22 2.66 -30.47 5.75
CA GLN A 22 3.73 -30.94 6.63
C GLN A 22 4.85 -31.61 5.82
N GLY A 23 6.09 -31.15 6.05
CA GLY A 23 7.30 -31.65 5.37
C GLY A 23 8.27 -30.55 4.93
N TYR A 24 7.86 -29.29 5.05
CA TYR A 24 8.73 -28.13 4.78
C TYR A 24 9.11 -27.44 6.07
N ASP A 25 10.12 -27.94 6.76
CA ASP A 25 10.79 -27.26 7.91
C ASP A 25 11.61 -26.07 7.37
N LEU A 26 10.91 -25.11 6.74
CA LEU A 26 11.57 -24.09 5.95
C LEU A 26 12.06 -22.90 6.77
N VAL A 27 11.49 -22.65 7.96
CA VAL A 27 11.89 -21.48 8.77
C VAL A 27 11.59 -21.70 10.25
N PRO A 28 12.59 -21.66 11.16
CA PRO A 28 12.36 -21.62 12.60
C PRO A 28 11.62 -20.34 13.01
N GLU A 29 10.72 -20.42 13.99
CA GLU A 29 10.04 -19.25 14.57
C GLU A 29 11.06 -18.20 15.02
N GLY A 30 10.77 -16.94 14.72
CA GLY A 30 11.60 -15.79 15.13
C GLY A 30 12.80 -15.49 14.23
N THR A 31 12.99 -16.20 13.13
CA THR A 31 14.14 -15.97 12.24
C THR A 31 13.90 -14.82 11.28
N VAL A 32 14.77 -13.81 11.30
CA VAL A 32 14.83 -12.79 10.24
C VAL A 32 15.47 -13.41 9.00
N MET A 33 14.70 -13.60 7.94
CA MET A 33 15.22 -14.14 6.68
C MET A 33 15.81 -13.05 5.80
N THR A 34 16.98 -13.32 5.22
CA THR A 34 17.53 -12.47 4.16
C THR A 34 16.68 -12.62 2.88
N ALA A 35 16.69 -11.60 2.03
CA ALA A 35 16.00 -11.63 0.73
C ALA A 35 16.44 -12.82 -0.15
N GLY A 36 17.72 -13.20 -0.06
CA GLY A 36 18.26 -14.37 -0.78
C GLY A 36 17.67 -15.68 -0.28
N ARG A 37 17.61 -15.88 1.03
CA ARG A 37 17.05 -17.10 1.63
C ARG A 37 15.56 -17.25 1.32
N LEU A 38 14.81 -16.16 1.40
CA LEU A 38 13.39 -16.18 1.04
C LEU A 38 13.17 -16.51 -0.45
N ARG A 39 14.05 -16.04 -1.34
CA ARG A 39 14.03 -16.41 -2.76
C ARG A 39 14.30 -17.92 -2.94
N SER A 40 15.28 -18.47 -2.22
CA SER A 40 15.57 -19.91 -2.26
C SER A 40 14.38 -20.76 -1.79
N VAL A 41 13.69 -20.36 -0.73
CA VAL A 41 12.46 -21.01 -0.26
C VAL A 41 11.38 -20.96 -1.34
N MET A 42 11.16 -19.83 -1.99
CA MET A 42 10.15 -19.74 -3.05
C MET A 42 10.49 -20.57 -4.28
N LEU A 43 11.77 -20.69 -4.63
CA LEU A 43 12.21 -21.58 -5.70
C LEU A 43 11.94 -23.05 -5.36
N ALA A 44 12.26 -23.48 -4.14
CA ALA A 44 11.97 -24.83 -3.67
C ALA A 44 10.46 -25.13 -3.66
N LEU A 45 9.62 -24.17 -3.27
CA LEU A 45 8.17 -24.30 -3.33
C LEU A 45 7.63 -24.42 -4.75
N GLU A 46 8.17 -23.64 -5.69
CA GLU A 46 7.80 -23.72 -7.10
C GLU A 46 8.19 -25.07 -7.69
N GLU A 47 9.39 -25.58 -7.40
CA GLU A 47 9.86 -26.88 -7.84
C GLU A 47 8.96 -28.00 -7.32
N ALA A 48 8.62 -27.98 -6.04
CA ALA A 48 7.83 -29.03 -5.41
C ALA A 48 6.34 -29.04 -5.81
N ALA A 49 5.74 -27.86 -5.96
CA ALA A 49 4.29 -27.74 -6.14
C ALA A 49 3.86 -27.08 -7.46
N GLY A 50 4.79 -26.47 -8.18
CA GLY A 50 4.55 -25.77 -9.44
C GLY A 50 4.34 -24.25 -9.25
N SER A 51 4.42 -23.52 -10.36
CA SER A 51 4.38 -22.04 -10.39
C SER A 51 3.11 -21.44 -9.75
N TYR A 52 1.98 -22.16 -9.82
CA TYR A 52 0.72 -21.67 -9.25
C TYR A 52 0.74 -21.49 -7.74
N VAL A 53 1.62 -22.20 -7.02
CA VAL A 53 1.70 -22.09 -5.54
C VAL A 53 2.14 -20.71 -5.09
N LEU A 54 3.00 -20.05 -5.87
CA LEU A 54 3.46 -18.69 -5.56
C LEU A 54 2.33 -17.67 -5.78
N VAL A 55 1.53 -17.85 -6.81
CA VAL A 55 0.33 -17.03 -7.05
C VAL A 55 -0.69 -17.25 -5.91
N LYS A 56 -0.90 -18.50 -5.50
CA LYS A 56 -1.78 -18.83 -4.37
C LYS A 56 -1.29 -18.18 -3.07
N LEU A 57 0.00 -18.23 -2.79
CA LEU A 57 0.62 -17.63 -1.61
C LEU A 57 0.45 -16.11 -1.60
N GLY A 58 0.76 -15.43 -2.71
CA GLY A 58 0.58 -13.99 -2.84
C GLY A 58 -0.88 -13.56 -2.63
N ARG A 59 -1.83 -14.26 -3.26
CA ARG A 59 -3.26 -14.02 -3.09
C ARG A 59 -3.70 -14.19 -1.63
N HIS A 60 -3.23 -15.24 -0.97
CA HIS A 60 -3.56 -15.52 0.43
C HIS A 60 -3.02 -14.43 1.36
N LEU A 61 -1.78 -13.97 1.16
CA LEU A 61 -1.20 -12.83 1.88
C LEU A 61 -2.11 -11.60 1.78
N ALA A 62 -2.52 -11.24 0.57
CA ALA A 62 -3.35 -10.06 0.37
C ALA A 62 -4.74 -10.18 1.00
N LEU A 63 -5.31 -11.39 1.13
CA LEU A 63 -6.65 -11.61 1.65
C LEU A 63 -6.70 -11.81 3.18
N LYS A 64 -5.72 -12.51 3.74
CA LYS A 64 -5.79 -13.01 5.12
C LYS A 64 -4.88 -12.29 6.10
N GLU A 65 -3.77 -11.76 5.62
CA GLU A 65 -2.83 -11.05 6.49
C GLU A 65 -3.38 -9.68 6.90
N GLN A 66 -3.21 -9.34 8.17
CA GLN A 66 -3.69 -8.07 8.76
C GLN A 66 -2.55 -7.07 9.02
N ALA A 67 -1.40 -7.26 8.38
CA ALA A 67 -0.31 -6.29 8.49
C ALA A 67 -0.81 -4.89 8.10
N PRO A 68 -0.42 -3.84 8.84
CA PRO A 68 -0.94 -2.47 8.64
C PRO A 68 -0.83 -1.97 7.20
N VAL A 69 0.29 -2.27 6.54
CA VAL A 69 0.49 -1.88 5.12
C VAL A 69 -0.52 -2.54 4.18
N LEU A 70 -0.96 -3.77 4.47
CA LEU A 70 -1.96 -4.48 3.67
C LEU A 70 -3.37 -3.93 3.88
N THR A 71 -3.69 -3.64 5.13
CA THR A 71 -4.95 -2.95 5.48
C THR A 71 -5.06 -1.63 4.74
N MET A 72 -3.96 -0.90 4.67
CA MET A 72 -3.85 0.35 3.96
C MET A 72 -4.04 0.22 2.44
N LEU A 73 -3.39 -0.76 1.82
CA LEU A 73 -3.55 -1.00 0.38
C LEU A 73 -5.00 -1.34 0.00
N ARG A 74 -5.74 -2.00 0.89
CA ARG A 74 -7.15 -2.38 0.71
C ARG A 74 -8.14 -1.27 1.03
N TYR A 75 -7.75 -0.28 1.82
CA TYR A 75 -8.65 0.76 2.28
C TYR A 75 -9.11 1.70 1.15
N GLY A 76 -10.38 2.11 1.18
CA GLY A 76 -10.93 3.11 0.25
C GLY A 76 -11.14 2.66 -1.19
N GLY A 77 -11.02 1.45 -1.44
CA GLY A 77 -11.42 0.47 -2.41
C GLY A 77 -11.76 0.86 -3.84
N SER A 78 -10.85 1.39 -4.67
CA SER A 78 -11.00 1.20 -6.12
C SER A 78 -9.73 0.58 -6.72
N PRO A 79 -9.83 -0.10 -7.89
CA PRO A 79 -8.66 -0.61 -8.59
C PRO A 79 -7.60 0.46 -8.88
N GLU A 80 -8.02 1.69 -9.18
CA GLU A 80 -7.15 2.84 -9.45
C GLU A 80 -6.39 3.26 -8.19
N LEU A 81 -7.06 3.28 -7.03
CA LEU A 81 -6.43 3.59 -5.74
C LEU A 81 -5.40 2.54 -5.32
N ILE A 82 -5.64 1.25 -5.60
CA ILE A 82 -4.62 0.21 -5.39
C ILE A 82 -3.38 0.51 -6.23
N VAL A 83 -3.56 0.88 -7.51
CA VAL A 83 -2.45 1.21 -8.40
C VAL A 83 -1.68 2.43 -7.89
N GLU A 84 -2.36 3.48 -7.49
CA GLU A 84 -1.73 4.69 -6.93
C GLU A 84 -0.93 4.37 -5.68
N ARG A 85 -1.53 3.63 -4.74
CA ARG A 85 -0.88 3.25 -3.48
C ARG A 85 0.29 2.33 -3.71
N TRP A 86 0.18 1.39 -4.66
CA TRP A 86 1.29 0.51 -5.02
C TRP A 86 2.48 1.30 -5.61
N ARG A 87 2.24 2.21 -6.54
CA ARG A 87 3.28 3.09 -7.10
C ARG A 87 4.00 3.88 -6.01
N ARG A 88 3.23 4.41 -5.07
CA ARG A 88 3.75 5.16 -3.93
C ARG A 88 4.57 4.26 -3.00
N LEU A 89 4.11 3.04 -2.74
CA LEU A 89 4.83 2.03 -1.96
C LEU A 89 6.19 1.69 -2.60
N GLU A 90 6.21 1.42 -3.90
CA GLU A 90 7.46 1.16 -4.63
C GLU A 90 8.42 2.35 -4.59
N SER A 91 7.93 3.55 -4.75
CA SER A 91 8.72 4.79 -4.68
C SER A 91 9.33 5.00 -3.29
N TYR A 92 8.53 4.76 -2.27
CA TYR A 92 8.90 4.93 -0.87
C TYR A 92 9.93 3.89 -0.38
N SER A 93 9.77 2.65 -0.82
CA SER A 93 10.66 1.54 -0.45
C SER A 93 12.00 1.54 -1.17
N HIS A 94 12.23 2.50 -2.10
CA HIS A 94 13.37 2.45 -3.00
C HIS A 94 13.50 1.10 -3.73
N ALA A 95 12.35 0.51 -4.07
CA ALA A 95 12.27 -0.80 -4.71
C ALA A 95 13.15 -0.89 -5.95
N ARG A 96 13.77 -2.05 -6.16
CA ARG A 96 14.63 -2.30 -7.33
C ARG A 96 13.84 -2.49 -8.63
N GLY A 97 12.53 -2.74 -8.52
CA GLY A 97 11.60 -2.85 -9.63
C GLY A 97 10.59 -1.72 -9.61
N ARG A 98 10.16 -1.26 -10.76
CA ARG A 98 9.00 -0.39 -10.91
C ARG A 98 7.92 -1.10 -11.68
N THR A 99 6.68 -0.94 -11.23
CA THR A 99 5.52 -1.48 -11.91
C THR A 99 4.83 -0.35 -12.68
N GLU A 100 4.76 -0.49 -13.98
CA GLU A 100 3.95 0.37 -14.83
C GLU A 100 2.56 -0.24 -14.93
N PHE A 101 1.55 0.62 -14.84
CA PHE A 101 0.14 0.23 -14.88
C PHE A 101 -0.59 0.98 -15.98
N ALA A 102 -1.43 0.25 -16.70
CA ALA A 102 -2.45 0.81 -17.57
C ALA A 102 -3.81 0.25 -17.13
N THR A 103 -4.75 1.14 -16.81
CA THR A 103 -6.05 0.80 -16.24
C THR A 103 -7.14 1.13 -17.25
N THR A 104 -8.14 0.27 -17.36
CA THR A 104 -9.42 0.52 -18.03
C THR A 104 -10.53 0.26 -17.01
N SER A 105 -11.80 0.51 -17.39
CA SER A 105 -12.96 0.28 -16.51
C SER A 105 -13.06 -1.16 -15.98
N ARG A 106 -12.51 -2.16 -16.68
CA ARG A 106 -12.60 -3.58 -16.31
C ARG A 106 -11.30 -4.36 -16.47
N SER A 107 -10.18 -3.67 -16.60
CA SER A 107 -8.90 -4.37 -16.66
C SER A 107 -7.73 -3.52 -16.17
N LEU A 108 -6.72 -4.21 -15.71
CA LEU A 108 -5.44 -3.68 -15.28
C LEU A 108 -4.34 -4.44 -16.02
N THR A 109 -3.51 -3.74 -16.77
CA THR A 109 -2.31 -4.30 -17.37
C THR A 109 -1.10 -3.79 -16.59
N LEU A 110 -0.21 -4.69 -16.24
CA LEU A 110 0.99 -4.38 -15.47
C LEU A 110 2.24 -4.80 -16.26
N HIS A 111 3.27 -3.98 -16.15
CA HIS A 111 4.60 -4.29 -16.64
C HIS A 111 5.65 -4.02 -15.55
N ARG A 112 6.39 -5.05 -15.18
CA ARG A 112 7.49 -4.95 -14.21
C ARG A 112 8.79 -4.56 -14.91
N GLY A 113 9.18 -3.31 -14.74
CA GLY A 113 10.45 -2.78 -15.24
C GLY A 113 11.61 -3.01 -14.27
N THR A 114 12.84 -2.88 -14.79
CA THR A 114 14.08 -2.88 -13.99
C THR A 114 14.45 -1.47 -13.56
N VAL A 115 14.84 -1.32 -12.29
CA VAL A 115 15.51 -0.10 -11.82
C VAL A 115 16.93 -0.48 -11.40
N ARG A 116 17.91 0.26 -11.87
CA ARG A 116 19.35 0.04 -11.54
C ARG A 116 19.89 -1.35 -11.95
N GLY A 117 19.50 -1.86 -13.10
CA GLY A 117 20.17 -2.98 -13.78
C GLY A 117 19.82 -4.39 -13.30
N GLN A 118 19.04 -4.57 -12.26
CA GLN A 118 18.63 -5.90 -11.79
C GLN A 118 17.13 -6.14 -12.02
N ALA A 119 16.81 -7.08 -12.92
CA ALA A 119 15.42 -7.45 -13.19
C ALA A 119 14.82 -8.25 -12.01
N PRO A 120 13.52 -8.05 -11.69
CA PRO A 120 12.81 -8.90 -10.75
C PRO A 120 12.88 -10.38 -11.18
N SER A 121 12.99 -11.28 -10.22
CA SER A 121 12.99 -12.71 -10.51
C SER A 121 11.59 -13.24 -10.82
N ARG A 122 11.52 -14.40 -11.48
CA ARG A 122 10.25 -15.08 -11.79
C ARG A 122 9.40 -15.31 -10.55
N VAL A 123 9.98 -15.86 -9.50
CA VAL A 123 9.26 -16.17 -8.25
C VAL A 123 8.69 -14.94 -7.54
N GLU A 124 9.44 -13.83 -7.57
CA GLU A 124 8.95 -12.54 -7.07
C GLU A 124 7.77 -12.02 -7.87
N ASN A 125 7.82 -12.16 -9.20
CA ASN A 125 6.74 -11.72 -10.08
C ASN A 125 5.48 -12.57 -9.90
N LEU A 126 5.61 -13.89 -9.76
CA LEU A 126 4.47 -14.78 -9.51
C LEU A 126 3.81 -14.50 -8.15
N LEU A 127 4.61 -14.30 -7.11
CA LEU A 127 4.11 -13.91 -5.79
C LEU A 127 3.36 -12.58 -5.87
N LEU A 128 3.94 -11.58 -6.48
CA LEU A 128 3.32 -10.25 -6.64
C LEU A 128 2.06 -10.30 -7.51
N HIS A 129 2.06 -11.13 -8.56
CA HIS A 129 0.86 -11.35 -9.38
C HIS A 129 -0.32 -11.80 -8.52
N GLY A 130 -0.11 -12.85 -7.71
CA GLY A 130 -1.12 -13.33 -6.78
C GLY A 130 -1.54 -12.28 -5.75
N PHE A 131 -0.59 -11.52 -5.26
CA PHE A 131 -0.82 -10.46 -4.29
C PHE A 131 -1.73 -9.34 -4.84
N ILE A 132 -1.48 -8.85 -6.05
CA ILE A 132 -2.34 -7.85 -6.71
C ILE A 132 -3.75 -8.42 -6.97
N VAL A 133 -3.85 -9.68 -7.41
CA VAL A 133 -5.17 -10.35 -7.54
C VAL A 133 -5.92 -10.36 -6.22
N GLY A 134 -5.27 -10.76 -5.13
CA GLY A 134 -5.88 -10.78 -3.80
C GLY A 134 -6.27 -9.40 -3.27
N LEU A 135 -5.49 -8.36 -3.57
CA LEU A 135 -5.87 -6.97 -3.23
C LEU A 135 -7.14 -6.54 -3.96
N LEU A 136 -7.25 -6.84 -5.27
CA LEU A 136 -8.44 -6.53 -6.06
C LEU A 136 -9.68 -7.26 -5.51
N GLU A 137 -9.55 -8.53 -5.16
CA GLU A 137 -10.64 -9.30 -4.54
C GLU A 137 -11.03 -8.72 -3.17
N ALA A 138 -10.06 -8.33 -2.37
CA ALA A 138 -10.30 -7.77 -1.04
C ALA A 138 -11.11 -6.47 -1.06
N ILE A 139 -11.05 -5.71 -2.15
CA ILE A 139 -11.84 -4.46 -2.31
C ILE A 139 -13.20 -4.69 -2.98
N GLY A 140 -13.51 -5.93 -3.39
CA GLY A 140 -14.81 -6.28 -3.99
C GLY A 140 -14.81 -6.43 -5.51
N VAL A 141 -13.63 -6.69 -6.12
CA VAL A 141 -13.56 -7.06 -7.54
C VAL A 141 -13.89 -8.54 -7.69
N GLU A 142 -14.83 -8.86 -8.56
CA GLU A 142 -15.35 -10.20 -8.78
C GLU A 142 -15.12 -10.71 -10.20
N GLY A 143 -15.10 -12.04 -10.36
CA GLY A 143 -14.94 -12.70 -11.65
C GLY A 143 -13.57 -12.45 -12.29
N ILE A 144 -12.52 -12.34 -11.47
CA ILE A 144 -11.17 -12.02 -11.94
C ILE A 144 -10.64 -13.13 -12.86
N THR A 145 -10.16 -12.72 -14.02
CA THR A 145 -9.33 -13.55 -14.92
C THR A 145 -7.99 -12.85 -15.09
N SER A 146 -6.90 -13.57 -14.79
CA SER A 146 -5.56 -13.03 -14.92
C SER A 146 -4.67 -13.91 -15.78
N VAL A 147 -3.88 -13.25 -16.62
CA VAL A 147 -2.97 -13.90 -17.55
C VAL A 147 -1.58 -13.28 -17.47
N ILE A 148 -0.57 -14.11 -17.57
CA ILE A 148 0.81 -13.64 -17.80
C ILE A 148 1.03 -13.60 -19.31
N LEU A 149 1.58 -12.48 -19.76
CA LEU A 149 1.89 -12.21 -21.16
C LEU A 149 3.40 -12.43 -21.37
N PRO A 150 3.85 -13.57 -21.89
CA PRO A 150 5.27 -13.77 -22.15
C PRO A 150 5.74 -12.90 -23.32
N SER A 151 7.04 -12.69 -23.45
CA SER A 151 7.62 -11.96 -24.58
C SER A 151 7.46 -12.76 -25.89
N HIS A 152 7.46 -14.10 -25.79
CA HIS A 152 7.25 -15.02 -26.89
C HIS A 152 6.35 -16.17 -26.41
N GLY A 153 5.49 -16.68 -27.29
CA GLY A 153 4.56 -17.77 -26.99
C GLY A 153 3.17 -17.30 -26.53
N SER A 154 2.35 -18.25 -26.11
CA SER A 154 0.97 -18.03 -25.72
C SER A 154 0.83 -17.47 -24.31
N ALA A 155 -0.18 -16.64 -24.09
CA ALA A 155 -0.53 -16.14 -22.75
C ALA A 155 -0.89 -17.29 -21.80
N VAL A 156 -0.40 -17.22 -20.56
CA VAL A 156 -0.63 -18.23 -19.54
C VAL A 156 -1.66 -17.73 -18.52
N THR A 157 -2.79 -18.42 -18.45
CA THR A 157 -3.85 -18.09 -17.50
C THR A 157 -3.47 -18.61 -16.10
N MET A 158 -3.41 -17.71 -15.11
CA MET A 158 -3.11 -18.04 -13.72
C MET A 158 -4.38 -18.08 -12.85
N VAL A 159 -5.35 -17.21 -13.15
CA VAL A 159 -6.66 -17.18 -12.51
C VAL A 159 -7.73 -17.12 -13.60
N ARG A 160 -8.78 -17.91 -13.47
CA ARG A 160 -9.93 -17.89 -14.37
C ARG A 160 -11.20 -17.77 -13.55
N ASN A 161 -11.93 -16.68 -13.76
CA ASN A 161 -13.18 -16.41 -13.04
C ASN A 161 -13.05 -16.62 -11.50
N GLY A 162 -12.04 -16.02 -10.89
CA GLY A 162 -11.74 -16.10 -9.46
C GLY A 162 -11.09 -17.42 -9.00
N LYS A 163 -10.96 -18.43 -9.87
CA LYS A 163 -10.36 -19.74 -9.53
C LYS A 163 -8.93 -19.82 -10.03
N LEU A 164 -8.02 -20.29 -9.15
CA LEU A 164 -6.63 -20.55 -9.52
C LEU A 164 -6.53 -21.68 -10.55
N VAL A 165 -5.72 -21.45 -11.58
CA VAL A 165 -5.36 -22.49 -12.56
C VAL A 165 -4.06 -23.15 -12.11
N LYS A 166 -4.05 -24.49 -12.06
CA LYS A 166 -2.87 -25.27 -11.65
C LYS A 166 -1.84 -25.29 -12.80
N VAL A 167 -1.05 -24.23 -12.91
CA VAL A 167 0.09 -24.17 -13.81
C VAL A 167 1.31 -24.74 -13.09
N ARG A 168 1.85 -25.86 -13.59
CA ARG A 168 3.05 -26.50 -13.01
C ARG A 168 4.31 -25.73 -13.42
N ASP A 169 4.50 -25.58 -14.71
CA ASP A 169 5.71 -24.98 -15.26
C ASP A 169 5.36 -23.70 -16.01
N PHE A 170 5.92 -22.62 -15.57
CA PHE A 170 5.85 -21.36 -16.26
C PHE A 170 7.25 -20.97 -16.78
N ALA A 171 7.42 -21.05 -18.10
CA ALA A 171 8.65 -20.59 -18.74
C ALA A 171 8.63 -19.08 -18.93
N GLY A 172 9.63 -18.39 -18.40
CA GLY A 172 9.78 -16.94 -18.55
C GLY A 172 9.84 -16.15 -17.25
N ARG A 173 10.04 -14.85 -17.35
CA ARG A 173 10.20 -13.96 -16.17
C ARG A 173 8.89 -13.47 -15.57
N GLY A 174 7.76 -13.62 -16.28
CA GLY A 174 6.46 -13.15 -15.81
C GLY A 174 6.41 -11.64 -15.55
N LEU A 175 6.96 -10.82 -16.45
CA LEU A 175 7.06 -9.37 -16.27
C LEU A 175 5.82 -8.60 -16.67
N ARG A 176 4.97 -9.18 -17.52
CA ARG A 176 3.77 -8.52 -18.04
C ARG A 176 2.54 -9.32 -17.71
N TRP A 177 1.53 -8.66 -17.13
CA TRP A 177 0.27 -9.29 -16.76
C TRP A 177 -0.91 -8.48 -17.27
N ARG A 178 -2.02 -9.17 -17.52
CA ARG A 178 -3.34 -8.57 -17.68
C ARG A 178 -4.28 -9.21 -16.68
N ILE A 179 -4.94 -8.39 -15.91
CA ILE A 179 -5.97 -8.78 -14.96
C ILE A 179 -7.27 -8.11 -15.41
N SER A 180 -8.29 -8.89 -15.69
CA SER A 180 -9.63 -8.41 -16.07
C SER A 180 -10.67 -8.95 -15.10
N TRP A 181 -11.80 -8.28 -14.99
CA TRP A 181 -12.88 -8.66 -14.08
C TRP A 181 -14.27 -8.42 -14.67
N GLN A 182 -15.26 -9.08 -14.07
CA GLN A 182 -16.66 -8.98 -14.50
C GLN A 182 -17.37 -7.82 -13.83
N SER A 183 -17.21 -7.68 -12.52
CA SER A 183 -17.86 -6.66 -11.71
C SER A 183 -16.93 -6.10 -10.64
N PHE A 184 -17.28 -4.92 -10.16
CA PHE A 184 -16.65 -4.30 -9.02
C PHE A 184 -17.76 -3.72 -8.13
N VAL A 185 -17.89 -4.26 -6.92
CA VAL A 185 -18.80 -3.78 -5.89
C VAL A 185 -17.93 -3.40 -4.69
N PRO A 186 -17.73 -2.10 -4.43
CA PRO A 186 -16.86 -1.66 -3.35
C PRO A 186 -17.27 -2.27 -2.01
N VAL A 187 -16.32 -2.95 -1.35
CA VAL A 187 -16.50 -3.41 0.02
C VAL A 187 -16.14 -2.23 0.93
N SER A 188 -17.14 -1.69 1.63
CA SER A 188 -16.93 -0.66 2.64
C SER A 188 -16.19 -1.27 3.83
N GLN A 189 -14.87 -1.14 3.82
CA GLN A 189 -14.07 -1.44 5.01
C GLN A 189 -13.92 -0.13 5.79
N GLY A 190 -14.56 -0.05 6.95
CA GLY A 190 -14.37 1.06 7.89
C GLY A 190 -12.89 1.21 8.23
N TYR A 191 -12.44 2.44 8.42
CA TYR A 191 -11.06 2.76 8.80
C TYR A 191 -10.78 2.13 10.18
N PRO A 192 -9.95 1.09 10.31
CA PRO A 192 -9.78 0.36 11.57
C PRO A 192 -9.24 1.24 12.70
N PHE A 193 -8.61 2.37 12.35
CA PHE A 193 -7.96 3.28 13.31
C PHE A 193 -8.77 4.53 13.66
N MET A 194 -9.91 4.79 13.00
CA MET A 194 -10.69 6.03 13.24
C MET A 194 -11.69 5.93 14.38
N ALA A 195 -11.90 4.75 14.96
CA ALA A 195 -12.99 4.53 15.93
C ALA A 195 -12.80 5.20 17.30
N ASN A 196 -11.58 5.66 17.68
CA ASN A 196 -11.30 6.05 19.06
C ASN A 196 -10.34 7.23 19.25
N MET A 197 -10.50 8.37 18.53
CA MET A 197 -9.63 9.52 18.85
C MET A 197 -10.40 10.85 18.95
N PRO A 198 -10.21 11.62 20.03
CA PRO A 198 -10.80 12.94 20.16
C PRO A 198 -10.18 13.90 19.14
N GLY A 199 -11.03 14.49 18.30
CA GLY A 199 -10.64 15.48 17.31
C GLY A 199 -10.24 16.81 17.98
N THR A 200 -9.00 17.23 17.76
CA THR A 200 -8.65 18.64 17.90
C THR A 200 -8.45 19.22 16.51
N ALA A 201 -9.49 19.87 15.98
CA ALA A 201 -9.35 20.72 14.81
C ALA A 201 -8.32 21.83 15.10
N PRO A 202 -7.52 22.26 14.11
CA PRO A 202 -6.65 23.43 14.27
C PRO A 202 -7.55 24.64 14.55
N SER A 203 -7.59 25.11 15.78
CA SER A 203 -8.55 26.13 16.25
C SER A 203 -8.41 27.50 15.55
N ALA A 204 -7.29 27.80 14.93
CA ALA A 204 -7.04 29.06 14.23
C ALA A 204 -7.58 29.13 12.79
N VAL A 205 -7.92 28.00 12.16
CA VAL A 205 -8.35 27.92 10.75
C VAL A 205 -9.80 27.44 10.63
N ALA A 206 -10.39 26.95 11.72
CA ALA A 206 -11.72 26.36 11.77
C ALA A 206 -12.89 27.35 11.50
N GLY A 207 -12.60 28.66 11.49
CA GLY A 207 -13.64 29.69 11.33
C GLY A 207 -14.20 29.87 9.91
N ARG A 208 -13.57 29.29 8.87
CA ARG A 208 -14.00 29.49 7.48
C ARG A 208 -14.54 28.21 6.86
N PRO A 209 -15.80 28.19 6.38
CA PRO A 209 -16.47 26.98 5.89
C PRO A 209 -15.68 26.24 4.79
N VAL A 210 -15.04 26.97 3.88
CA VAL A 210 -14.24 26.40 2.78
C VAL A 210 -13.04 25.60 3.30
N VAL A 211 -12.34 26.13 4.31
CA VAL A 211 -11.16 25.47 4.88
C VAL A 211 -11.57 24.22 5.66
N ARG A 212 -12.65 24.31 6.43
CA ARG A 212 -13.19 23.18 7.19
C ARG A 212 -13.64 22.03 6.26
N LYS A 213 -14.37 22.37 5.17
CA LYS A 213 -14.79 21.36 4.16
C LYS A 213 -13.57 20.72 3.51
N LEU A 214 -12.57 21.51 3.12
CA LEU A 214 -11.33 21.00 2.53
C LEU A 214 -10.59 20.07 3.50
N VAL A 215 -10.37 20.50 4.74
CA VAL A 215 -9.66 19.68 5.74
C VAL A 215 -10.39 18.34 5.98
N ALA A 216 -11.71 18.35 6.13
CA ALA A 216 -12.49 17.14 6.28
C ALA A 216 -12.34 16.16 5.08
N MET A 217 -12.26 16.69 3.85
CA MET A 217 -12.00 15.87 2.67
C MET A 217 -10.60 15.25 2.70
N LEU A 218 -9.58 16.03 3.06
CA LEU A 218 -8.20 15.54 3.17
C LEU A 218 -8.05 14.50 4.28
N GLU A 219 -8.78 14.63 5.38
CA GLU A 219 -8.79 13.69 6.50
C GLU A 219 -9.43 12.35 6.14
N ASN A 220 -10.39 12.32 5.23
CA ASN A 220 -11.03 11.09 4.80
C ASN A 220 -10.08 10.14 4.07
N ASP A 221 -9.07 10.64 3.37
CA ASP A 221 -7.98 9.84 2.77
C ASP A 221 -6.69 10.67 2.73
N VAL A 222 -6.04 10.76 3.87
CA VAL A 222 -4.83 11.56 4.07
C VAL A 222 -3.68 11.10 3.17
N GLY A 223 -3.67 9.82 2.86
CA GLY A 223 -2.66 9.17 2.04
C GLY A 223 -2.84 9.37 0.55
N ARG A 224 -3.96 9.90 0.07
CA ARG A 224 -4.21 10.12 -1.35
C ARG A 224 -3.29 11.21 -1.92
N GLY A 225 -2.92 11.05 -3.19
CA GLY A 225 -2.18 12.06 -3.97
C GLY A 225 -3.06 13.26 -4.36
N TRP A 226 -3.64 13.93 -3.36
CA TRP A 226 -4.54 15.06 -3.57
C TRP A 226 -3.93 16.17 -4.40
N THR A 227 -4.60 16.57 -5.47
CA THR A 227 -4.33 17.81 -6.21
C THR A 227 -5.41 18.85 -5.91
N ILE A 228 -5.10 20.10 -6.16
CA ILE A 228 -6.10 21.18 -6.00
C ILE A 228 -7.26 21.01 -6.98
N ASP A 229 -7.01 20.44 -8.15
CA ASP A 229 -8.02 20.19 -9.17
C ASP A 229 -8.99 19.09 -8.73
N ASP A 230 -8.51 18.02 -8.08
CA ASP A 230 -9.36 16.99 -7.49
C ASP A 230 -10.31 17.59 -6.45
N VAL A 231 -9.75 18.34 -5.52
CA VAL A 231 -10.56 18.97 -4.46
C VAL A 231 -11.54 19.98 -5.02
N ALA A 232 -11.12 20.79 -6.00
CA ALA A 232 -12.00 21.76 -6.64
C ALA A 232 -13.18 21.07 -7.34
N ARG A 233 -12.95 19.96 -8.03
CA ARG A 233 -13.98 19.13 -8.66
C ARG A 233 -14.96 18.59 -7.62
N ASP A 234 -14.46 17.99 -6.54
CA ASP A 234 -15.28 17.43 -5.47
C ASP A 234 -16.04 18.49 -4.65
N MET A 235 -15.56 19.75 -4.69
CA MET A 235 -16.24 20.91 -4.09
C MET A 235 -17.13 21.68 -5.08
N GLU A 236 -17.31 21.18 -6.30
CA GLU A 236 -18.11 21.81 -7.36
C GLU A 236 -17.69 23.25 -7.65
N THR A 237 -16.37 23.47 -7.74
CA THR A 237 -15.79 24.80 -7.99
C THR A 237 -14.57 24.69 -8.91
N SER A 238 -14.03 25.80 -9.39
CA SER A 238 -12.77 25.80 -10.13
C SER A 238 -11.56 25.89 -9.18
N ALA A 239 -10.42 25.32 -9.60
CA ALA A 239 -9.16 25.42 -8.85
C ALA A 239 -8.77 26.89 -8.57
N ARG A 240 -8.97 27.78 -9.56
CA ARG A 240 -8.75 29.23 -9.41
C ARG A 240 -9.63 29.85 -8.32
N THR A 241 -10.90 29.49 -8.28
CA THR A 241 -11.84 29.98 -7.25
C THR A 241 -11.48 29.46 -5.88
N LEU A 242 -11.12 28.17 -5.78
CA LEU A 242 -10.66 27.55 -4.54
C LEU A 242 -9.38 28.23 -4.04
N GLN A 243 -8.38 28.44 -4.90
CA GLN A 243 -7.14 29.15 -4.54
C GLN A 243 -7.43 30.54 -3.99
N ARG A 244 -8.27 31.33 -4.66
CA ARG A 244 -8.66 32.67 -4.20
C ARG A 244 -9.33 32.64 -2.83
N ARG A 245 -10.23 31.68 -2.59
CA ARG A 245 -10.89 31.50 -1.29
C ARG A 245 -9.91 31.10 -0.17
N LEU A 246 -8.93 30.27 -0.48
CA LEU A 246 -7.88 29.87 0.45
C LEU A 246 -6.94 31.06 0.74
N GLN A 247 -6.54 31.83 -0.26
CA GLN A 247 -5.76 33.07 -0.05
C GLN A 247 -6.50 34.08 0.82
N ALA A 248 -7.79 34.30 0.59
CA ALA A 248 -8.62 35.12 1.46
C ALA A 248 -8.72 34.58 2.90
N ALA A 249 -8.40 33.31 3.11
CA ALA A 249 -8.28 32.64 4.40
C ALA A 249 -6.85 32.67 4.96
N ASN A 250 -5.91 33.38 4.33
CA ASN A 250 -4.48 33.39 4.65
C ASN A 250 -3.85 32.00 4.69
N THR A 251 -4.25 31.10 3.78
CA THR A 251 -3.71 29.74 3.69
C THR A 251 -3.59 29.29 2.24
N ARG A 252 -2.88 28.18 2.02
CA ARG A 252 -2.73 27.52 0.72
C ARG A 252 -3.13 26.05 0.83
N PHE A 253 -3.56 25.47 -0.28
CA PHE A 253 -3.87 24.05 -0.37
C PHE A 253 -2.71 23.15 0.11
N SER A 254 -1.49 23.44 -0.36
CA SER A 254 -0.29 22.68 0.01
C SER A 254 0.01 22.72 1.52
N ASP A 255 -0.29 23.84 2.18
CA ASP A 255 -0.04 23.99 3.61
C ASP A 255 -1.07 23.22 4.43
N LEU A 256 -2.34 23.24 4.01
CA LEU A 256 -3.40 22.46 4.65
C LEU A 256 -3.17 20.96 4.45
N LEU A 257 -2.80 20.50 3.24
CA LEU A 257 -2.49 19.11 2.97
C LEU A 257 -1.32 18.62 3.84
N ARG A 258 -0.24 19.41 3.92
CA ARG A 258 0.93 19.09 4.74
C ARG A 258 0.58 19.03 6.22
N LEU A 259 -0.18 20.01 6.72
CA LEU A 259 -0.62 20.06 8.12
C LEU A 259 -1.48 18.84 8.47
N THR A 260 -2.44 18.49 7.62
CA THR A 260 -3.31 17.31 7.81
C THR A 260 -2.49 16.03 7.86
N ARG A 261 -1.52 15.86 6.94
CA ARG A 261 -0.62 14.71 6.91
C ARG A 261 0.25 14.59 8.17
N VAL A 262 0.85 15.68 8.61
CA VAL A 262 1.70 15.68 9.82
C VAL A 262 0.86 15.43 11.07
N ARG A 263 -0.34 15.99 11.15
CA ARG A 263 -1.26 15.75 12.28
C ARG A 263 -1.63 14.25 12.38
N GLU A 264 -1.96 13.62 11.28
CA GLU A 264 -2.22 12.19 11.24
C GLU A 264 -0.98 11.37 11.60
N ALA A 265 0.20 11.80 11.14
CA ALA A 265 1.46 11.16 11.53
C ALA A 265 1.71 11.23 13.04
N CYS A 266 1.47 12.39 13.68
CA CYS A 266 1.57 12.51 15.15
C CYS A 266 0.65 11.50 15.86
N ARG A 267 -0.59 11.38 15.39
CA ARG A 267 -1.56 10.42 15.92
C ARG A 267 -1.08 8.98 15.80
N LEU A 268 -0.59 8.60 14.63
CA LEU A 268 -0.10 7.24 14.37
C LEU A 268 1.19 6.94 15.15
N ILE A 269 2.10 7.91 15.29
CA ILE A 269 3.34 7.75 16.07
C ILE A 269 3.02 7.46 17.53
N SER A 270 2.04 8.14 18.12
CA SER A 270 1.67 8.00 19.53
C SER A 270 0.75 6.80 19.80
N GLY A 271 0.01 6.34 18.80
CA GLY A 271 -1.06 5.36 18.97
C GLY A 271 -0.80 3.98 18.34
N THR A 272 0.35 3.77 17.70
CA THR A 272 0.65 2.51 16.99
C THR A 272 2.13 2.14 17.05
N ASP A 273 2.43 0.86 16.84
CA ASP A 273 3.80 0.33 16.70
C ASP A 273 4.33 0.39 15.26
N LEU A 274 3.65 1.10 14.35
CA LEU A 274 4.11 1.28 12.97
C LEU A 274 5.48 1.95 12.95
N SER A 275 6.37 1.50 12.06
CA SER A 275 7.65 2.20 11.85
C SER A 275 7.44 3.64 11.36
N ILE A 276 8.40 4.51 11.63
CA ILE A 276 8.36 5.89 11.14
C ILE A 276 8.21 5.93 9.61
N GLY A 277 8.85 4.97 8.92
CA GLY A 277 8.73 4.81 7.49
C GLY A 277 7.31 4.48 7.03
N GLU A 278 6.67 3.51 7.66
CA GLU A 278 5.28 3.13 7.37
C GLU A 278 4.33 4.30 7.61
N ILE A 279 4.52 5.05 8.68
CA ILE A 279 3.70 6.24 9.00
C ILE A 279 3.86 7.33 7.94
N GLY A 280 5.09 7.64 7.52
CA GLY A 280 5.32 8.62 6.45
C GLY A 280 4.65 8.23 5.15
N TYR A 281 4.77 6.97 4.77
CA TYR A 281 4.06 6.41 3.62
C TYR A 281 2.54 6.50 3.79
N TRP A 282 2.01 6.08 4.94
CA TRP A 282 0.59 6.14 5.27
C TRP A 282 0.03 7.55 5.08
N CYS A 283 0.74 8.53 5.61
CA CYS A 283 0.34 9.92 5.51
C CYS A 283 0.54 10.55 4.12
N GLY A 284 0.92 9.76 3.11
CA GLY A 284 0.99 10.20 1.72
C GLY A 284 2.26 10.96 1.35
N PHE A 285 3.32 10.84 2.15
CA PHE A 285 4.62 11.39 1.76
C PHE A 285 5.27 10.52 0.69
N THR A 286 6.07 11.13 -0.16
CA THR A 286 6.74 10.46 -1.29
C THR A 286 7.99 9.68 -0.86
N ASP A 287 8.63 10.14 0.22
CA ASP A 287 9.83 9.53 0.79
C ASP A 287 10.03 9.94 2.26
N ASN A 288 10.89 9.20 2.96
CA ASN A 288 11.22 9.43 4.37
C ASN A 288 11.90 10.77 4.65
N ALA A 289 12.71 11.27 3.72
CA ALA A 289 13.43 12.53 3.92
C ALA A 289 12.45 13.71 3.83
N HIS A 290 11.50 13.66 2.90
CA HIS A 290 10.43 14.64 2.78
C HIS A 290 9.53 14.61 4.04
N PHE A 291 9.11 13.43 4.46
CA PHE A 291 8.34 13.25 5.70
C PHE A 291 9.06 13.86 6.91
N SER A 292 10.31 13.46 7.15
CA SER A 292 11.08 13.92 8.32
C SER A 292 11.30 15.42 8.32
N ARG A 293 11.54 16.03 7.16
CA ARG A 293 11.70 17.49 7.04
C ARG A 293 10.41 18.25 7.35
N ASP A 294 9.29 17.83 6.77
CA ASP A 294 7.99 18.47 6.98
C ASP A 294 7.50 18.27 8.42
N PHE A 295 7.67 17.06 8.97
CA PHE A 295 7.34 16.77 10.36
C PHE A 295 8.14 17.65 11.32
N ARG A 296 9.49 17.68 11.17
CA ARG A 296 10.35 18.54 12.01
C ARG A 296 10.01 20.01 11.88
N ARG A 297 9.65 20.49 10.68
CA ARG A 297 9.28 21.88 10.46
C ARG A 297 7.98 22.25 11.18
N LEU A 298 7.00 21.35 11.25
CA LEU A 298 5.68 21.62 11.84
C LEU A 298 5.62 21.25 13.33
N VAL A 299 6.31 20.21 13.75
CA VAL A 299 6.29 19.70 15.14
C VAL A 299 7.48 20.20 15.96
N GLY A 300 8.54 20.68 15.32
CA GLY A 300 9.76 21.19 15.96
C GLY A 300 10.82 20.12 16.28
N MET A 301 10.49 18.84 16.13
CA MET A 301 11.41 17.72 16.39
C MET A 301 11.25 16.58 15.37
N PRO A 302 12.25 15.70 15.20
CA PRO A 302 12.15 14.53 14.33
C PRO A 302 11.04 13.56 14.79
N PRO A 303 10.44 12.77 13.86
CA PRO A 303 9.39 11.79 14.18
C PRO A 303 9.83 10.73 15.22
N SER A 304 11.10 10.27 15.18
CA SER A 304 11.64 9.30 16.12
C SER A 304 11.70 9.86 17.55
N VAL A 305 12.17 11.11 17.70
CA VAL A 305 12.22 11.80 19.00
C VAL A 305 10.80 12.06 19.53
N TYR A 306 9.86 12.39 18.63
CA TYR A 306 8.45 12.54 19.01
C TYR A 306 7.86 11.24 19.55
N ARG A 307 8.20 10.10 18.96
CA ARG A 307 7.79 8.78 19.43
C ARG A 307 8.32 8.49 20.85
N GLU A 308 9.61 8.68 21.07
CA GLU A 308 10.24 8.46 22.38
C GLU A 308 9.57 9.32 23.45
N ALA A 309 9.34 10.60 23.16
CA ALA A 309 8.63 11.51 24.06
C ALA A 309 7.19 11.08 24.35
N SER A 310 6.48 10.58 23.34
CA SER A 310 5.07 10.12 23.45
C SER A 310 4.95 8.85 24.31
N LEU A 311 5.89 7.92 24.18
CA LEU A 311 5.92 6.67 24.96
C LEU A 311 6.30 6.91 26.42
N GLY A 312 7.19 7.88 26.70
CA GLY A 312 7.55 8.29 28.06
C GLY A 312 6.39 8.84 28.88
N HIS A 313 5.38 9.44 28.24
CA HIS A 313 4.17 9.93 28.92
C HIS A 313 3.13 8.82 29.20
N ALA A 314 3.09 7.77 28.39
CA ALA A 314 2.17 6.64 28.59
C ALA A 314 2.54 5.78 29.83
N GLY A 315 3.79 5.81 30.27
CA GLY A 315 4.26 5.14 31.49
C GLY A 315 3.86 5.83 32.79
N LEU A 316 3.58 7.12 32.77
CA LEU A 316 3.21 7.91 33.94
C LEU A 316 1.70 7.95 34.25
N THR A 317 0.87 7.47 33.34
CA THR A 317 -0.60 7.47 33.49
C THR A 317 -1.16 6.09 33.89
N ARG A 318 -0.29 5.12 34.12
CA ARG A 318 -0.65 3.75 34.56
C ARG A 318 -0.07 3.38 35.95
N ALA A 319 0.28 4.35 36.76
CA ALA A 319 0.65 4.16 38.18
C ALA A 319 -0.45 4.71 39.08
#